data_cfb39028080db5b918e92b271811795a
#
_entry.id   cfb39028080db5b918e92b271811795a
#
_cell.length_a   1.000
_cell.length_b   1.000
_cell.length_c   1.000
_cell.angle_alpha   90.00
_cell.angle_beta   90.00
_cell.angle_gamma   90.00
#
_symmetry.space_group_name_H-M   'P 1'
#
loop_
_entity.id
_entity.type
_entity.pdbx_description
1 polymer ?
#
loop_
_entity_poly.entity_id
_entity_poly.type
_entity_poly.pdbx_seq_one_letter_code
_entity_poly.pdbx_strand_id
1 'polypeptide(L)'
;MVEGWYGQPFAKPLARTREYVDIVRQVLRRDKPVRNDGPHYPLPYHGEGSWDLGKPLRSITHPLRADVPIFMGAKGPKNVALAAEIADGWLPLYYSPGRPEVYADSLAHAKPGFEIAQMVIVNIADDVAAGLVPVKAMLGLYIGGMGAKKRNFHMELMSRMGFEAEAKKIQELFLTGNKEEAIAAVPDAFADEISLVGPVDRIKDRLQAWRETPVTTLLMATQDKTMLGPLADLVLG
;
A
#
# COMPACT_ATOMS: atom_id res chain seq x y z
N MET A 1 -0.85 -13.66 -8.90
CA MET A 1 -1.98 -13.04 -9.63
C MET A 1 -1.63 -12.77 -11.08
N VAL A 2 -0.63 -11.92 -11.40
CA VAL A 2 -0.33 -11.55 -12.80
C VAL A 2 -0.03 -12.76 -13.67
N GLU A 3 0.88 -13.64 -13.24
CA GLU A 3 1.24 -14.83 -13.99
C GLU A 3 0.18 -15.94 -13.88
N GLY A 4 -0.37 -16.16 -12.66
CA GLY A 4 -1.29 -17.26 -12.42
C GLY A 4 -2.75 -16.99 -12.81
N TRP A 5 -3.17 -15.74 -12.88
CA TRP A 5 -4.58 -15.38 -13.17
C TRP A 5 -4.74 -14.70 -14.52
N TYR A 6 -3.84 -13.77 -14.85
CA TYR A 6 -3.91 -13.06 -16.12
C TYR A 6 -3.04 -13.67 -17.22
N GLY A 7 -2.22 -14.70 -16.93
CA GLY A 7 -1.34 -15.34 -17.89
C GLY A 7 -0.29 -14.37 -18.48
N GLN A 8 0.07 -13.33 -17.75
CA GLN A 8 1.01 -12.30 -18.20
C GLN A 8 2.31 -12.35 -17.40
N PRO A 9 3.48 -12.08 -18.00
CA PRO A 9 4.73 -12.08 -17.28
C PRO A 9 4.79 -10.92 -16.26
N PHE A 10 5.24 -11.22 -15.05
CA PHE A 10 5.51 -10.23 -14.00
C PHE A 10 6.94 -9.67 -14.12
N ALA A 11 7.35 -9.27 -15.31
CA ALA A 11 8.69 -8.75 -15.55
C ALA A 11 8.72 -7.21 -15.48
N LYS A 12 9.82 -6.66 -14.95
CA LYS A 12 10.13 -5.21 -14.93
C LYS A 12 8.99 -4.33 -14.38
N PRO A 13 8.40 -4.63 -13.20
CA PRO A 13 7.22 -3.94 -12.71
C PRO A 13 7.43 -2.42 -12.53
N LEU A 14 8.61 -1.98 -12.12
CA LEU A 14 8.90 -0.56 -11.93
C LEU A 14 8.85 0.23 -13.26
N ALA A 15 9.48 -0.29 -14.30
CA ALA A 15 9.46 0.34 -15.62
C ALA A 15 8.04 0.37 -16.20
N ARG A 16 7.31 -0.74 -16.07
CA ARG A 16 5.90 -0.82 -16.49
C ARG A 16 5.01 0.19 -15.75
N THR A 17 5.20 0.34 -14.45
CA THR A 17 4.43 1.31 -13.66
C THR A 17 4.73 2.74 -14.11
N ARG A 18 5.97 3.06 -14.41
CA ARG A 18 6.37 4.39 -14.90
C ARG A 18 5.67 4.72 -16.22
N GLU A 19 5.74 3.83 -17.21
CA GLU A 19 5.05 4.02 -18.49
C GLU A 19 3.54 4.14 -18.31
N TYR A 20 2.95 3.31 -17.45
CA TYR A 20 1.52 3.30 -17.20
C TYR A 20 1.02 4.61 -16.57
N VAL A 21 1.73 5.13 -15.57
CA VAL A 21 1.38 6.41 -14.92
C VAL A 21 1.49 7.57 -15.92
N ASP A 22 2.53 7.58 -16.76
CA ASP A 22 2.67 8.62 -17.80
C ASP A 22 1.52 8.58 -18.82
N ILE A 23 1.16 7.38 -19.29
CA ILE A 23 0.00 7.21 -20.19
C ILE A 23 -1.29 7.71 -19.54
N VAL A 24 -1.54 7.36 -18.26
CA VAL A 24 -2.73 7.83 -17.54
C VAL A 24 -2.75 9.36 -17.48
N ARG A 25 -1.63 10.00 -17.17
CA ARG A 25 -1.52 11.46 -17.15
C ARG A 25 -1.78 12.09 -18.53
N GLN A 26 -1.25 11.50 -19.61
CA GLN A 26 -1.51 11.96 -20.97
C GLN A 26 -3.00 11.85 -21.32
N VAL A 27 -3.67 10.75 -20.96
CA VAL A 27 -5.10 10.54 -21.16
C VAL A 27 -5.93 11.60 -20.45
N LEU A 28 -5.57 11.91 -19.19
CA LEU A 28 -6.30 12.90 -18.37
C LEU A 28 -6.09 14.32 -18.87
N ARG A 29 -4.88 14.70 -19.26
CA ARG A 29 -4.57 16.04 -19.78
C ARG A 29 -5.23 16.31 -21.13
N ARG A 30 -5.29 15.31 -21.97
CA ARG A 30 -5.98 15.40 -23.27
C ARG A 30 -5.48 16.52 -24.19
N ASP A 31 -4.31 17.08 -23.96
CA ASP A 31 -3.70 18.14 -24.77
C ASP A 31 -3.27 17.64 -26.15
N LYS A 32 -2.75 16.41 -26.21
CA LYS A 32 -2.27 15.73 -27.43
C LYS A 32 -2.82 14.32 -27.54
N PRO A 33 -2.78 13.71 -28.75
CA PRO A 33 -2.97 12.27 -28.88
C PRO A 33 -1.94 11.49 -28.08
N VAL A 34 -2.37 10.45 -27.38
CA VAL A 34 -1.53 9.65 -26.48
C VAL A 34 -0.47 8.91 -27.29
N ARG A 35 0.78 8.99 -26.83
CA ARG A 35 1.94 8.25 -27.36
C ARG A 35 2.77 7.69 -26.24
N ASN A 36 3.29 6.50 -26.44
CA ASN A 36 4.31 5.93 -25.59
C ASN A 36 5.27 5.09 -26.44
N ASP A 37 6.53 5.49 -26.49
CA ASP A 37 7.59 4.77 -27.21
C ASP A 37 8.30 3.73 -26.29
N GLY A 38 7.81 3.57 -25.07
CA GLY A 38 8.33 2.60 -24.10
C GLY A 38 8.04 1.16 -24.51
N PRO A 39 8.92 0.21 -24.11
CA PRO A 39 8.85 -1.18 -24.56
C PRO A 39 7.69 -2.00 -23.94
N HIS A 40 7.02 -1.47 -22.92
CA HIS A 40 6.00 -2.25 -22.19
C HIS A 40 4.57 -1.97 -22.62
N TYR A 41 4.30 -0.74 -23.02
CA TYR A 41 2.97 -0.30 -23.47
C TYR A 41 3.08 0.64 -24.69
N PRO A 42 3.72 0.18 -25.80
CA PRO A 42 3.90 1.05 -26.96
C PRO A 42 2.55 1.51 -27.52
N LEU A 43 2.41 2.82 -27.73
CA LEU A 43 1.20 3.46 -28.25
C LEU A 43 1.56 4.45 -29.37
N PRO A 44 1.13 4.23 -30.64
CA PRO A 44 0.39 3.05 -31.12
C PRO A 44 1.27 1.79 -31.15
N TYR A 45 0.64 0.63 -31.14
CA TYR A 45 1.33 -0.65 -31.21
C TYR A 45 1.69 -1.01 -32.66
N HIS A 46 2.97 -1.32 -32.89
CA HIS A 46 3.53 -1.72 -34.20
C HIS A 46 4.33 -3.05 -34.10
N GLY A 47 4.11 -3.84 -33.04
CA GLY A 47 4.81 -5.10 -32.83
C GLY A 47 4.18 -6.28 -33.57
N GLU A 48 4.61 -7.49 -33.17
CA GLU A 48 4.14 -8.74 -33.76
C GLU A 48 2.60 -8.83 -33.71
N GLY A 49 1.95 -9.23 -34.81
CA GLY A 49 0.51 -9.29 -34.96
C GLY A 49 -0.19 -7.95 -35.23
N SER A 50 0.54 -6.84 -35.34
CA SER A 50 -0.01 -5.56 -35.73
C SER A 50 -0.42 -5.57 -37.21
N TRP A 51 -1.54 -4.91 -37.52
CA TRP A 51 -1.94 -4.63 -38.90
C TRP A 51 -1.40 -3.29 -39.42
N ASP A 52 -0.56 -2.62 -38.60
CA ASP A 52 0.02 -1.31 -38.92
C ASP A 52 -0.98 -0.17 -39.22
N LEU A 53 -2.20 -0.34 -38.75
CA LEU A 53 -3.29 0.65 -38.88
C LEU A 53 -3.38 1.57 -37.65
N GLY A 54 -2.58 1.28 -36.62
CA GLY A 54 -2.57 2.04 -35.36
C GLY A 54 -2.09 3.47 -35.57
N LYS A 55 -2.80 4.42 -35.01
CA LYS A 55 -2.39 5.82 -34.90
C LYS A 55 -2.65 6.35 -33.49
N PRO A 56 -1.91 7.38 -33.04
CA PRO A 56 -2.16 7.99 -31.75
C PRO A 56 -3.59 8.50 -31.65
N LEU A 57 -4.25 8.17 -30.54
CA LEU A 57 -5.63 8.55 -30.31
C LEU A 57 -5.74 9.52 -29.12
N ARG A 58 -6.72 10.39 -29.17
CA ARG A 58 -7.13 11.23 -28.05
C ARG A 58 -8.43 10.66 -27.47
N SER A 59 -8.53 10.57 -26.14
CA SER A 59 -9.76 10.14 -25.47
C SER A 59 -10.94 11.02 -25.88
N ILE A 60 -12.10 10.42 -26.13
CA ILE A 60 -13.36 11.14 -26.32
C ILE A 60 -13.96 11.62 -24.99
N THR A 61 -13.56 11.01 -23.89
CA THR A 61 -13.94 11.44 -22.54
C THR A 61 -13.26 12.75 -22.21
N HIS A 62 -14.01 13.72 -21.69
CA HIS A 62 -13.50 15.00 -21.21
C HIS A 62 -13.43 14.99 -19.69
N PRO A 63 -12.25 14.77 -19.09
CA PRO A 63 -12.08 14.85 -17.64
C PRO A 63 -12.45 16.24 -17.11
N LEU A 64 -13.06 16.30 -15.93
CA LEU A 64 -13.39 17.58 -15.28
C LEU A 64 -12.13 18.39 -14.92
N ARG A 65 -11.01 17.69 -14.73
CA ARG A 65 -9.69 18.30 -14.48
C ARG A 65 -8.60 17.46 -15.12
N ALA A 66 -7.57 18.10 -15.60
CA ALA A 66 -6.42 17.45 -16.23
C ALA A 66 -5.48 16.81 -15.22
N ASP A 67 -5.35 17.42 -14.04
CA ASP A 67 -4.43 16.98 -13.00
C ASP A 67 -5.21 16.33 -11.85
N VAL A 68 -5.42 15.01 -12.00
CA VAL A 68 -6.00 14.15 -10.96
C VAL A 68 -4.84 13.55 -10.15
N PRO A 69 -4.83 13.69 -8.82
CA PRO A 69 -3.80 13.08 -7.98
C PRO A 69 -3.76 11.56 -8.15
N ILE A 70 -2.56 11.01 -8.35
CA ILE A 70 -2.32 9.58 -8.48
C ILE A 70 -1.58 9.10 -7.23
N PHE A 71 -2.21 8.21 -6.48
CA PHE A 71 -1.61 7.55 -5.33
C PHE A 71 -1.17 6.13 -5.69
N MET A 72 0.02 5.75 -5.27
CA MET A 72 0.56 4.43 -5.55
C MET A 72 0.66 3.58 -4.28
N GLY A 73 0.09 2.36 -4.32
CA GLY A 73 0.37 1.33 -3.33
C GLY A 73 1.75 0.71 -3.57
N ALA A 74 2.66 0.84 -2.64
CA ALA A 74 4.01 0.30 -2.74
C ALA A 74 4.54 -0.18 -1.39
N LYS A 75 5.40 -1.21 -1.37
CA LYS A 75 5.96 -1.82 -0.15
C LYS A 75 7.48 -1.99 -0.18
N GLY A 76 8.01 -2.42 -1.31
CA GLY A 76 9.46 -2.57 -1.47
C GLY A 76 10.15 -1.21 -1.62
N PRO A 77 11.38 -1.02 -1.11
CA PRO A 77 12.06 0.28 -1.11
C PRO A 77 12.12 0.94 -2.48
N LYS A 78 12.49 0.19 -3.52
CA LYS A 78 12.54 0.71 -4.91
C LYS A 78 11.18 1.14 -5.45
N ASN A 79 10.10 0.48 -5.00
CA ASN A 79 8.75 0.81 -5.44
C ASN A 79 8.21 2.06 -4.71
N VAL A 80 8.56 2.20 -3.43
CA VAL A 80 8.26 3.41 -2.66
C VAL A 80 9.03 4.61 -3.22
N ALA A 81 10.32 4.44 -3.53
CA ALA A 81 11.11 5.49 -4.19
C ALA A 81 10.52 5.89 -5.56
N LEU A 82 10.05 4.93 -6.34
CA LEU A 82 9.35 5.22 -7.59
C LEU A 82 8.05 6.01 -7.33
N ALA A 83 7.26 5.64 -6.33
CA ALA A 83 6.06 6.39 -5.96
C ALA A 83 6.40 7.83 -5.58
N ALA A 84 7.43 8.05 -4.76
CA ALA A 84 7.90 9.38 -4.37
C ALA A 84 8.35 10.24 -5.58
N GLU A 85 8.89 9.60 -6.62
CA GLU A 85 9.34 10.28 -7.83
C GLU A 85 8.18 10.65 -8.78
N ILE A 86 7.26 9.71 -9.07
CA ILE A 86 6.30 9.88 -10.18
C ILE A 86 4.86 10.11 -9.74
N ALA A 87 4.48 9.73 -8.50
CA ALA A 87 3.11 9.87 -8.02
C ALA A 87 2.88 11.17 -7.24
N ASP A 88 1.65 11.44 -6.87
CA ASP A 88 1.26 12.56 -6.02
C ASP A 88 1.15 12.14 -4.56
N GLY A 89 1.05 10.83 -4.33
CA GLY A 89 1.05 10.26 -2.99
C GLY A 89 1.34 8.76 -2.98
N TRP A 90 1.50 8.27 -1.77
CA TRP A 90 1.77 6.87 -1.48
C TRP A 90 0.74 6.32 -0.51
N LEU A 91 0.27 5.11 -0.77
CA LEU A 91 -0.58 4.32 0.11
C LEU A 91 0.27 3.21 0.74
N PRO A 92 0.91 3.46 1.87
CA PRO A 92 1.63 2.42 2.59
C PRO A 92 0.70 1.36 3.17
N LEU A 93 1.27 0.22 3.49
CA LEU A 93 0.65 -0.79 4.33
C LEU A 93 1.62 -1.12 5.45
N TYR A 94 1.15 -1.15 6.69
CA TYR A 94 1.96 -1.37 7.89
C TYR A 94 3.04 -0.29 8.11
N TYR A 95 2.78 0.97 7.75
CA TYR A 95 3.63 2.05 8.22
C TYR A 95 3.60 2.09 9.74
N SER A 96 4.76 2.22 10.36
CA SER A 96 4.88 2.32 11.82
C SER A 96 5.44 3.68 12.22
N PRO A 97 4.77 4.40 13.13
CA PRO A 97 5.32 5.62 13.71
C PRO A 97 6.64 5.39 14.45
N GLY A 98 6.83 4.19 15.02
CA GLY A 98 8.04 3.82 15.76
C GLY A 98 9.24 3.43 14.87
N ARG A 99 9.07 3.34 13.54
CA ARG A 99 10.11 2.85 12.61
C ARG A 99 10.18 3.67 11.31
N PRO A 100 10.27 4.99 11.38
CA PRO A 100 10.29 5.85 10.18
C PRO A 100 11.51 5.56 9.28
N GLU A 101 12.61 5.06 9.85
CA GLU A 101 13.83 4.71 9.14
C GLU A 101 13.64 3.66 8.05
N VAL A 102 12.64 2.78 8.19
CA VAL A 102 12.34 1.72 7.19
C VAL A 102 12.06 2.30 5.80
N TYR A 103 11.61 3.54 5.73
CA TYR A 103 11.24 4.22 4.49
C TYR A 103 12.01 5.52 4.23
N ALA A 104 12.85 5.97 5.17
CA ALA A 104 13.53 7.26 5.08
C ALA A 104 14.27 7.46 3.73
N ASP A 105 15.11 6.51 3.35
CA ASP A 105 15.87 6.57 2.09
C ASP A 105 14.95 6.58 0.86
N SER A 106 13.85 5.81 0.91
CA SER A 106 12.91 5.72 -0.21
C SER A 106 12.10 7.02 -0.41
N LEU A 107 11.91 7.79 0.65
CA LEU A 107 11.15 9.04 0.65
C LEU A 107 12.05 10.28 0.56
N ALA A 108 13.37 10.13 0.63
CA ALA A 108 14.33 11.24 0.65
C ALA A 108 14.18 12.21 -0.54
N HIS A 109 13.67 11.73 -1.67
CA HIS A 109 13.47 12.51 -2.89
C HIS A 109 11.98 12.76 -3.21
N ALA A 110 11.10 12.62 -2.22
CA ALA A 110 9.70 12.95 -2.40
C ALA A 110 9.54 14.44 -2.74
N LYS A 111 8.72 14.72 -3.75
CA LYS A 111 8.48 16.10 -4.18
C LYS A 111 7.70 16.89 -3.14
N PRO A 112 7.81 18.23 -3.12
CA PRO A 112 6.96 19.06 -2.26
C PRO A 112 5.47 18.76 -2.51
N GLY A 113 4.69 18.62 -1.42
CA GLY A 113 3.27 18.28 -1.50
C GLY A 113 2.97 16.81 -1.75
N PHE A 114 3.99 15.94 -1.70
CA PHE A 114 3.77 14.49 -1.74
C PHE A 114 3.01 14.02 -0.51
N GLU A 115 1.91 13.30 -0.71
CA GLU A 115 1.05 12.85 0.36
C GLU A 115 1.33 11.40 0.75
N ILE A 116 1.22 11.09 2.04
CA ILE A 116 1.31 9.74 2.57
C ILE A 116 -0.01 9.43 3.26
N ALA A 117 -0.84 8.59 2.64
CA ALA A 117 -2.15 8.22 3.16
C ALA A 117 -2.12 6.79 3.69
N GLN A 118 -1.94 6.65 5.01
CA GLN A 118 -1.84 5.36 5.70
C GLN A 118 -3.20 4.86 6.14
N MET A 119 -3.55 3.63 5.76
CA MET A 119 -4.70 2.93 6.33
C MET A 119 -4.33 2.32 7.69
N VAL A 120 -5.04 2.72 8.73
CA VAL A 120 -4.87 2.24 10.11
C VAL A 120 -6.14 1.54 10.56
N ILE A 121 -6.01 0.30 11.04
CA ILE A 121 -7.13 -0.39 11.68
C ILE A 121 -7.35 0.23 13.05
N VAL A 122 -8.59 0.63 13.31
CA VAL A 122 -9.00 1.20 14.60
C VAL A 122 -10.05 0.29 15.23
N ASN A 123 -9.80 -0.07 16.50
CA ASN A 123 -10.73 -0.87 17.27
C ASN A 123 -10.80 -0.35 18.73
N ILE A 124 -11.90 0.28 19.09
CA ILE A 124 -12.16 0.71 20.46
C ILE A 124 -12.55 -0.52 21.28
N ALA A 125 -11.73 -0.88 22.25
CA ALA A 125 -11.91 -2.07 23.08
C ALA A 125 -11.29 -1.85 24.46
N ASP A 126 -11.94 -2.33 25.52
CA ASP A 126 -11.40 -2.26 26.87
C ASP A 126 -10.21 -3.20 27.06
N ASP A 127 -10.26 -4.37 26.46
CA ASP A 127 -9.15 -5.33 26.42
C ASP A 127 -8.36 -5.20 25.09
N VAL A 128 -7.14 -4.71 25.19
CA VAL A 128 -6.24 -4.50 24.05
C VAL A 128 -5.91 -5.82 23.36
N ALA A 129 -5.65 -6.89 24.11
CA ALA A 129 -5.27 -8.18 23.53
C ALA A 129 -6.42 -8.76 22.69
N ALA A 130 -7.63 -8.72 23.22
CA ALA A 130 -8.84 -9.11 22.48
C ALA A 130 -9.08 -8.20 21.27
N GLY A 131 -8.86 -6.90 21.41
CA GLY A 131 -9.01 -5.93 20.34
C GLY A 131 -7.99 -6.10 19.21
N LEU A 132 -6.82 -6.68 19.46
CA LEU A 132 -5.79 -6.96 18.47
C LEU A 132 -6.08 -8.22 17.62
N VAL A 133 -6.98 -9.10 18.03
CA VAL A 133 -7.27 -10.36 17.31
C VAL A 133 -7.63 -10.12 15.83
N PRO A 134 -8.51 -9.21 15.45
CA PRO A 134 -8.79 -8.94 14.04
C PRO A 134 -7.58 -8.42 13.26
N VAL A 135 -6.74 -7.61 13.89
CA VAL A 135 -5.49 -7.10 13.28
C VAL A 135 -4.53 -8.27 13.03
N LYS A 136 -4.34 -9.14 14.02
CA LYS A 136 -3.48 -10.34 13.89
C LYS A 136 -4.01 -11.30 12.82
N ALA A 137 -5.33 -11.47 12.70
CA ALA A 137 -5.94 -12.30 11.65
C ALA A 137 -5.64 -11.76 10.25
N MET A 138 -5.76 -10.46 10.04
CA MET A 138 -5.37 -9.81 8.79
C MET A 138 -3.87 -9.98 8.51
N LEU A 139 -3.03 -9.72 9.49
CA LEU A 139 -1.58 -9.85 9.37
C LEU A 139 -1.15 -11.29 9.06
N GLY A 140 -1.73 -12.28 9.74
CA GLY A 140 -1.49 -13.70 9.48
C GLY A 140 -1.79 -14.09 8.03
N LEU A 141 -2.90 -13.60 7.47
CA LEU A 141 -3.26 -13.80 6.07
C LEU A 141 -2.26 -13.14 5.12
N TYR A 142 -1.94 -11.87 5.33
CA TYR A 142 -1.09 -11.13 4.41
C TYR A 142 0.37 -11.58 4.47
N ILE A 143 0.93 -11.75 5.66
CA ILE A 143 2.31 -12.18 5.86
C ILE A 143 2.48 -13.65 5.50
N GLY A 144 1.49 -14.49 5.85
CA GLY A 144 1.54 -15.92 5.58
C GLY A 144 1.15 -16.30 4.15
N GLY A 145 0.02 -15.75 3.64
CA GLY A 145 -0.65 -16.27 2.45
C GLY A 145 -0.66 -15.37 1.21
N MET A 146 -0.46 -14.06 1.36
CA MET A 146 -0.58 -13.12 0.23
C MET A 146 0.74 -12.93 -0.52
N GLY A 147 1.32 -14.05 -0.97
CA GLY A 147 2.55 -14.06 -1.75
C GLY A 147 2.99 -15.50 -2.10
N ALA A 148 4.00 -15.62 -2.94
CA ALA A 148 4.66 -16.89 -3.20
C ALA A 148 5.63 -17.24 -2.05
N LYS A 149 5.88 -18.54 -1.81
CA LYS A 149 6.83 -19.01 -0.79
C LYS A 149 8.20 -18.31 -0.90
N LYS A 150 8.67 -18.07 -2.14
CA LYS A 150 9.97 -17.43 -2.41
C LYS A 150 9.90 -15.90 -2.44
N ARG A 151 8.71 -15.28 -2.43
CA ARG A 151 8.54 -13.84 -2.51
C ARG A 151 7.20 -13.40 -1.95
N ASN A 152 7.26 -12.80 -0.79
CA ASN A 152 6.11 -12.21 -0.13
C ASN A 152 6.50 -10.81 0.39
N PHE A 153 6.00 -9.79 -0.27
CA PHE A 153 6.34 -8.39 0.06
C PHE A 153 5.87 -7.96 1.46
N HIS A 154 4.84 -8.62 2.00
CA HIS A 154 4.36 -8.35 3.36
C HIS A 154 5.31 -8.95 4.40
N MET A 155 5.73 -10.20 4.18
CA MET A 155 6.71 -10.86 5.00
C MET A 155 8.06 -10.13 4.97
N GLU A 156 8.51 -9.74 3.77
CA GLU A 156 9.74 -8.95 3.58
C GLU A 156 9.68 -7.60 4.32
N LEU A 157 8.51 -6.94 4.34
CA LEU A 157 8.31 -5.67 5.07
C LEU A 157 8.40 -5.89 6.58
N MET A 158 7.66 -6.86 7.13
CA MET A 158 7.72 -7.20 8.55
C MET A 158 9.15 -7.55 8.99
N SER A 159 9.90 -8.27 8.13
CA SER A 159 11.32 -8.58 8.38
C SER A 159 12.19 -7.33 8.47
N ARG A 160 12.00 -6.35 7.56
CA ARG A 160 12.73 -5.07 7.62
C ARG A 160 12.37 -4.23 8.86
N MET A 161 11.19 -4.46 9.42
CA MET A 161 10.76 -3.85 10.68
C MET A 161 11.33 -4.55 11.93
N GLY A 162 12.25 -5.52 11.74
CA GLY A 162 12.94 -6.20 12.83
C GLY A 162 12.26 -7.47 13.35
N PHE A 163 11.22 -7.96 12.68
CA PHE A 163 10.47 -9.17 13.04
C PHE A 163 10.70 -10.32 12.04
N GLU A 164 11.95 -10.52 11.62
CA GLU A 164 12.28 -11.52 10.59
C GLU A 164 11.95 -12.96 10.98
N ALA A 165 12.27 -13.33 12.22
CA ALA A 165 12.04 -14.68 12.71
C ALA A 165 10.54 -15.01 12.78
N GLU A 166 9.76 -14.07 13.30
CA GLU A 166 8.31 -14.21 13.42
C GLU A 166 7.65 -14.20 12.04
N ALA A 167 8.10 -13.35 11.13
CA ALA A 167 7.58 -13.29 9.76
C ALA A 167 7.78 -14.61 9.00
N LYS A 168 8.94 -15.25 9.15
CA LYS A 168 9.23 -16.58 8.59
C LYS A 168 8.34 -17.65 9.22
N LYS A 169 8.19 -17.65 10.56
CA LYS A 169 7.33 -18.58 11.27
C LYS A 169 5.87 -18.47 10.84
N ILE A 170 5.34 -17.25 10.73
CA ILE A 170 3.97 -17.01 10.27
C ILE A 170 3.76 -17.58 8.87
N GLN A 171 4.69 -17.32 7.93
CA GLN A 171 4.59 -17.82 6.57
C GLN A 171 4.66 -19.35 6.54
N GLU A 172 5.55 -19.97 7.28
CA GLU A 172 5.68 -21.43 7.33
C GLU A 172 4.40 -22.10 7.84
N LEU A 173 3.88 -21.64 8.99
CA LEU A 173 2.64 -22.14 9.58
C LEU A 173 1.47 -21.97 8.62
N PHE A 174 1.33 -20.83 7.98
CA PHE A 174 0.24 -20.56 7.06
C PHE A 174 0.28 -21.48 5.83
N LEU A 175 1.46 -21.63 5.22
CA LEU A 175 1.64 -22.45 4.02
C LEU A 175 1.52 -23.97 4.29
N THR A 176 1.73 -24.41 5.54
CA THR A 176 1.51 -25.80 5.97
C THR A 176 0.06 -26.05 6.41
N GLY A 177 -0.84 -25.05 6.34
CA GLY A 177 -2.25 -25.19 6.66
C GLY A 177 -2.61 -24.82 8.10
N ASN A 178 -1.63 -24.54 8.96
CA ASN A 178 -1.81 -24.20 10.38
C ASN A 178 -2.15 -22.70 10.54
N LYS A 179 -3.28 -22.27 9.98
CA LYS A 179 -3.63 -20.85 9.85
C LYS A 179 -3.89 -20.19 11.21
N GLU A 180 -4.52 -20.89 12.14
CA GLU A 180 -4.78 -20.36 13.49
C GLU A 180 -3.48 -20.12 14.26
N GLU A 181 -2.54 -21.07 14.17
CA GLU A 181 -1.22 -20.95 14.76
C GLU A 181 -0.40 -19.82 14.10
N ALA A 182 -0.54 -19.64 12.77
CA ALA A 182 0.08 -18.52 12.06
C ALA A 182 -0.45 -17.17 12.57
N ILE A 183 -1.75 -17.04 12.82
CA ILE A 183 -2.37 -15.84 13.41
C ILE A 183 -1.87 -15.62 14.83
N ALA A 184 -1.84 -16.68 15.63
CA ALA A 184 -1.34 -16.62 17.01
C ALA A 184 0.16 -16.22 17.08
N ALA A 185 0.94 -16.61 16.07
CA ALA A 185 2.37 -16.28 15.99
C ALA A 185 2.65 -14.81 15.62
N VAL A 186 1.64 -14.03 15.23
CA VAL A 186 1.81 -12.57 15.02
C VAL A 186 2.06 -11.91 16.36
N PRO A 187 3.20 -11.21 16.57
CA PRO A 187 3.49 -10.53 17.83
C PRO A 187 2.47 -9.42 18.11
N ASP A 188 1.98 -9.34 19.33
CA ASP A 188 1.08 -8.27 19.77
C ASP A 188 1.76 -6.91 19.61
N ALA A 189 3.05 -6.81 19.91
CA ALA A 189 3.83 -5.60 19.75
C ALA A 189 3.82 -5.08 18.31
N PHE A 190 3.96 -5.97 17.32
CA PHE A 190 3.89 -5.60 15.90
C PHE A 190 2.48 -5.18 15.47
N ALA A 191 1.47 -5.97 15.86
CA ALA A 191 0.08 -5.67 15.54
C ALA A 191 -0.38 -4.33 16.16
N ASP A 192 0.03 -4.09 17.39
CA ASP A 192 -0.28 -2.85 18.11
C ASP A 192 0.45 -1.64 17.50
N GLU A 193 1.72 -1.78 17.14
CA GLU A 193 2.54 -0.70 16.58
C GLU A 193 1.92 -0.07 15.33
N ILE A 194 1.25 -0.86 14.50
CA ILE A 194 0.67 -0.43 13.19
C ILE A 194 -0.84 -0.22 13.23
N SER A 195 -1.46 -0.24 14.41
CA SER A 195 -2.91 -0.09 14.59
C SER A 195 -3.23 0.86 15.74
N LEU A 196 -4.50 1.20 15.88
CA LEU A 196 -5.03 2.01 16.99
C LEU A 196 -6.09 1.19 17.72
N VAL A 197 -5.66 0.43 18.72
CA VAL A 197 -6.52 -0.51 19.46
C VAL A 197 -6.46 -0.21 20.95
N GLY A 198 -7.63 -0.26 21.61
CA GLY A 198 -7.78 -0.11 23.04
C GLY A 198 -8.85 0.90 23.46
N PRO A 199 -8.88 1.30 24.72
CA PRO A 199 -9.77 2.35 25.21
C PRO A 199 -9.51 3.68 24.48
N VAL A 200 -10.51 4.55 24.43
CA VAL A 200 -10.48 5.83 23.72
C VAL A 200 -9.26 6.68 24.12
N ASP A 201 -8.96 6.79 25.40
CA ASP A 201 -7.83 7.59 25.88
C ASP A 201 -6.48 7.03 25.38
N ARG A 202 -6.33 5.70 25.35
CA ARG A 202 -5.14 5.07 24.79
C ARG A 202 -5.00 5.37 23.29
N ILE A 203 -6.09 5.30 22.54
CA ILE A 203 -6.07 5.63 21.10
C ILE A 203 -5.67 7.10 20.91
N LYS A 204 -6.19 8.00 21.73
CA LYS A 204 -5.85 9.43 21.71
C LYS A 204 -4.36 9.67 21.93
N ASP A 205 -3.77 9.03 22.91
CA ASP A 205 -2.33 9.13 23.20
C ASP A 205 -1.50 8.59 22.03
N ARG A 206 -1.90 7.46 21.47
CA ARG A 206 -1.21 6.84 20.35
C ARG A 206 -1.31 7.63 19.04
N LEU A 207 -2.40 8.34 18.82
CA LEU A 207 -2.54 9.26 17.69
C LEU A 207 -1.47 10.35 17.67
N GLN A 208 -0.94 10.73 18.84
CA GLN A 208 0.13 11.72 18.91
C GLN A 208 1.41 11.25 18.19
N ALA A 209 1.77 9.98 18.32
CA ALA A 209 2.91 9.40 17.60
C ALA A 209 2.74 9.47 16.07
N TRP A 210 1.50 9.32 15.58
CA TRP A 210 1.21 9.47 14.15
C TRP A 210 1.33 10.91 13.66
N ARG A 211 0.98 11.90 14.48
CA ARG A 211 1.12 13.33 14.16
C ARG A 211 2.58 13.76 14.01
N GLU A 212 3.50 13.05 14.61
CA GLU A 212 4.95 13.31 14.54
C GLU A 212 5.62 12.65 13.32
N THR A 213 4.86 11.91 12.51
CA THR A 213 5.35 11.26 11.29
C THR A 213 5.11 12.13 10.05
N PRO A 214 5.75 11.81 8.90
CA PRO A 214 5.43 12.44 7.62
C PRO A 214 4.09 11.99 7.02
N VAL A 215 3.30 11.17 7.70
CA VAL A 215 1.97 10.74 7.25
C VAL A 215 1.05 11.96 7.22
N THR A 216 0.45 12.24 6.05
CA THR A 216 -0.42 13.40 5.84
C THR A 216 -1.89 13.09 6.09
N THR A 217 -2.28 11.83 5.91
CA THR A 217 -3.66 11.38 6.03
C THR A 217 -3.73 10.01 6.68
N LEU A 218 -4.55 9.86 7.73
CA LEU A 218 -4.91 8.57 8.29
C LEU A 218 -6.28 8.12 7.75
N LEU A 219 -6.28 7.00 7.03
CA LEU A 219 -7.50 6.32 6.59
C LEU A 219 -7.90 5.33 7.69
N MET A 220 -8.74 5.76 8.62
CA MET A 220 -9.17 4.95 9.73
C MET A 220 -10.17 3.87 9.27
N ALA A 221 -9.79 2.61 9.41
CA ALA A 221 -10.59 1.45 9.04
C ALA A 221 -11.14 0.77 10.30
N THR A 222 -12.46 0.70 10.40
CA THR A 222 -13.16 -0.07 11.44
C THR A 222 -14.22 -0.97 10.82
N GLN A 223 -14.49 -2.11 11.45
CA GLN A 223 -15.60 -3.00 11.07
C GLN A 223 -16.91 -2.64 11.76
N ASP A 224 -16.85 -1.83 12.81
CA ASP A 224 -18.01 -1.40 13.58
C ASP A 224 -18.36 0.06 13.27
N LYS A 225 -19.50 0.25 12.61
CA LYS A 225 -20.01 1.58 12.25
C LYS A 225 -20.30 2.47 13.47
N THR A 226 -20.56 1.90 14.63
CA THR A 226 -20.83 2.66 15.87
C THR A 226 -19.60 3.41 16.36
N MET A 227 -18.40 2.98 15.94
CA MET A 227 -17.14 3.64 16.27
C MET A 227 -16.90 4.94 15.50
N LEU A 228 -17.61 5.20 14.39
CA LEU A 228 -17.34 6.37 13.54
C LEU A 228 -17.59 7.70 14.28
N GLY A 229 -18.65 7.79 15.07
CA GLY A 229 -18.91 8.97 15.90
C GLY A 229 -17.79 9.24 16.91
N PRO A 230 -17.53 8.29 17.84
CA PRO A 230 -16.41 8.41 18.79
C PRO A 230 -15.06 8.72 18.16
N LEU A 231 -14.76 8.14 17.00
CA LEU A 231 -13.51 8.42 16.27
C LEU A 231 -13.49 9.84 15.69
N ALA A 232 -14.62 10.33 15.18
CA ALA A 232 -14.71 11.71 14.69
C ALA A 232 -14.51 12.70 15.85
N ASP A 233 -15.15 12.49 16.99
CA ASP A 233 -15.00 13.32 18.19
C ASP A 233 -13.55 13.31 18.69
N LEU A 234 -12.87 12.18 18.62
CA LEU A 234 -11.47 12.03 19.04
C LEU A 234 -10.49 12.85 18.17
N VAL A 235 -10.78 12.97 16.88
CA VAL A 235 -9.88 13.61 15.91
C VAL A 235 -10.20 15.08 15.70
N LEU A 236 -11.48 15.46 15.75
CA LEU A 236 -11.98 16.79 15.42
C LEU A 236 -12.27 17.66 16.68
N GLY A 237 -12.46 17.01 17.84
CA GLY A 237 -12.63 17.68 19.14
C GLY A 237 -11.31 17.97 19.77
#